data_77154322799035b8c0f0433647f1731d
#
_entry.id   77154322799035b8c0f0433647f1731d
#
_cell.length_a   1.000
_cell.length_b   1.000
_cell.length_c   1.000
_cell.angle_alpha   90.00
_cell.angle_beta   90.00
_cell.angle_gamma   90.00
#
_symmetry.space_group_name_H-M   'P 1'
#
loop_
_entity.id
_entity.type
_entity.pdbx_description
1 polymer ?
#
loop_
_entity_poly.entity_id
_entity_poly.type
_entity_poly.pdbx_seq_one_letter_code
_entity_poly.pdbx_strand_id
1 'polypeptide(L)'
;MLSAIPNIITSIRFLLVIPISVYIYQGNDLLALTLFIGAGLSDGLDGYLARKYNWISKFGQFLDPLADKFLIVGTLLALAFTNKLPLWFVYTMISRDGIVLVGSTLYLLLFESSAALPNRWGKHYTGWTIALFIIVLLRASFEIFPVYLEYIAMAGVLFYIILSVVSYLRKEGKEIFKQIS
;
A
#
# COMPACT_ATOMS: atom_id res chain seq x y z
N MET A 1 6.78 -27.55 10.66
CA MET A 1 7.12 -27.22 9.26
C MET A 1 6.01 -26.45 8.55
N LEU A 2 4.74 -26.83 8.66
CA LEU A 2 3.59 -26.15 7.99
C LEU A 2 3.33 -24.70 8.47
N SER A 3 3.67 -24.37 9.71
CA SER A 3 3.56 -23.01 10.26
C SER A 3 4.51 -21.97 9.63
N ALA A 4 5.47 -22.41 8.83
CA ALA A 4 6.36 -21.51 8.08
C ALA A 4 5.77 -21.04 6.72
N ILE A 5 4.70 -21.68 6.25
CA ILE A 5 4.11 -21.40 4.93
C ILE A 5 3.70 -19.92 4.77
N PRO A 6 2.98 -19.29 5.72
CA PRO A 6 2.64 -17.87 5.59
C PRO A 6 3.89 -17.00 5.46
N ASN A 7 4.90 -17.23 6.30
CA ASN A 7 6.13 -16.44 6.26
C ASN A 7 6.89 -16.58 4.92
N ILE A 8 6.87 -17.79 4.32
CA ILE A 8 7.48 -18.02 3.01
C ILE A 8 6.74 -17.22 1.92
N ILE A 9 5.41 -17.24 1.94
CA ILE A 9 4.57 -16.51 0.97
C ILE A 9 4.84 -14.99 1.09
N THR A 10 4.89 -14.46 2.31
CA THR A 10 5.23 -13.04 2.56
C THR A 10 6.65 -12.70 2.08
N SER A 11 7.63 -13.60 2.30
CA SER A 11 9.00 -13.40 1.80
C SER A 11 9.06 -13.41 0.27
N ILE A 12 8.30 -14.29 -0.38
CA ILE A 12 8.18 -14.31 -1.85
C ILE A 12 7.57 -13.01 -2.35
N ARG A 13 6.51 -12.49 -1.70
CA ARG A 13 5.90 -11.20 -2.06
C ARG A 13 6.90 -10.06 -1.97
N PHE A 14 7.71 -10.02 -0.93
CA PHE A 14 8.78 -9.03 -0.79
C PHE A 14 9.78 -9.10 -1.96
N LEU A 15 10.17 -10.31 -2.38
CA LEU A 15 11.07 -10.50 -3.52
C LEU A 15 10.41 -10.19 -4.87
N LEU A 16 9.09 -10.36 -5.00
CA LEU A 16 8.35 -10.07 -6.23
C LEU A 16 8.35 -8.57 -6.61
N VAL A 17 8.64 -7.68 -5.67
CA VAL A 17 8.81 -6.24 -5.96
C VAL A 17 9.87 -6.01 -7.03
N ILE A 18 10.96 -6.79 -7.00
CA ILE A 18 12.07 -6.64 -7.96
C ILE A 18 11.62 -6.99 -9.39
N PRO A 19 11.12 -8.21 -9.69
CA PRO A 19 10.70 -8.53 -11.05
C PRO A 19 9.53 -7.68 -11.54
N ILE A 20 8.58 -7.29 -10.67
CA ILE A 20 7.49 -6.35 -11.05
C ILE A 20 8.09 -5.03 -11.54
N SER A 21 9.01 -4.43 -10.76
CA SER A 21 9.66 -3.18 -11.13
C SER A 21 10.48 -3.30 -12.41
N VAL A 22 11.21 -4.40 -12.59
CA VAL A 22 11.99 -4.67 -13.81
C VAL A 22 11.09 -4.79 -15.03
N TYR A 23 9.96 -5.53 -14.94
CA TYR A 23 9.05 -5.67 -16.08
C TYR A 23 8.35 -4.35 -16.44
N ILE A 24 7.99 -3.51 -15.45
CA ILE A 24 7.47 -2.16 -15.71
C ILE A 24 8.51 -1.33 -16.45
N TYR A 25 9.77 -1.39 -16.05
CA TYR A 25 10.87 -0.65 -16.68
C TYR A 25 11.14 -1.12 -18.12
N GLN A 26 11.02 -2.42 -18.36
CA GLN A 26 11.17 -3.03 -19.69
C GLN A 26 9.95 -2.81 -20.62
N GLY A 27 8.84 -2.25 -20.12
CA GLY A 27 7.60 -2.10 -20.88
C GLY A 27 6.76 -3.39 -20.97
N ASN A 28 7.11 -4.45 -20.25
CA ASN A 28 6.35 -5.70 -20.18
C ASN A 28 5.23 -5.59 -19.13
N ASP A 29 4.33 -4.62 -19.34
CA ASP A 29 3.31 -4.22 -18.36
C ASP A 29 2.32 -5.34 -18.02
N LEU A 30 2.02 -6.22 -18.97
CA LEU A 30 1.14 -7.37 -18.75
C LEU A 30 1.75 -8.39 -17.77
N LEU A 31 3.06 -8.66 -17.89
CA LEU A 31 3.75 -9.54 -16.94
C LEU A 31 3.86 -8.88 -15.56
N ALA A 32 4.15 -7.58 -15.51
CA ALA A 32 4.14 -6.82 -14.27
C ALA A 32 2.77 -6.87 -13.59
N LEU A 33 1.68 -6.68 -14.34
CA LEU A 33 0.31 -6.75 -13.85
C LEU A 33 -0.04 -8.13 -13.29
N THR A 34 0.30 -9.19 -14.02
CA THR A 34 0.02 -10.57 -13.56
C THR A 34 0.75 -10.91 -12.27
N LEU A 35 2.01 -10.49 -12.15
CA LEU A 35 2.79 -10.68 -10.92
C LEU A 35 2.24 -9.81 -9.77
N PHE A 36 1.85 -8.56 -10.04
CA PHE A 36 1.26 -7.66 -9.04
C PHE A 36 -0.05 -8.21 -8.48
N ILE A 37 -0.96 -8.67 -9.36
CA ILE A 37 -2.22 -9.32 -8.95
C ILE A 37 -1.93 -10.61 -8.18
N GLY A 38 -0.99 -11.43 -8.67
CA GLY A 38 -0.57 -12.67 -7.99
C GLY A 38 -0.04 -12.40 -6.58
N ALA A 39 0.79 -11.35 -6.41
CA ALA A 39 1.30 -10.92 -5.11
C ALA A 39 0.17 -10.47 -4.17
N GLY A 40 -0.81 -9.70 -4.66
CA GLY A 40 -1.96 -9.26 -3.87
C GLY A 40 -2.89 -10.41 -3.48
N LEU A 41 -3.14 -11.36 -4.38
CA LEU A 41 -3.96 -12.54 -4.08
C LEU A 41 -3.25 -13.48 -3.08
N SER A 42 -1.92 -13.61 -3.17
CA SER A 42 -1.15 -14.42 -2.22
C SER A 42 -1.27 -13.89 -0.79
N ASP A 43 -1.35 -12.55 -0.59
CA ASP A 43 -1.60 -11.91 0.71
C ASP A 43 -2.96 -12.32 1.30
N GLY A 44 -4.00 -12.32 0.48
CA GLY A 44 -5.32 -12.79 0.92
C GLY A 44 -5.31 -14.26 1.34
N LEU A 45 -4.55 -15.09 0.63
CA LEU A 45 -4.45 -16.53 0.89
C LEU A 45 -3.63 -16.83 2.14
N ASP A 46 -2.45 -16.23 2.34
CA ASP A 46 -1.62 -16.47 3.52
C ASP A 46 -2.29 -15.96 4.79
N GLY A 47 -2.91 -14.77 4.73
CA GLY A 47 -3.70 -14.24 5.85
C GLY A 47 -4.93 -15.11 6.19
N TYR A 48 -5.60 -15.72 5.19
CA TYR A 48 -6.68 -16.68 5.43
C TYR A 48 -6.15 -17.97 6.06
N LEU A 49 -5.07 -18.55 5.53
CA LEU A 49 -4.46 -19.79 6.02
C LEU A 49 -3.92 -19.61 7.45
N ALA A 50 -3.22 -18.51 7.71
CA ALA A 50 -2.69 -18.20 9.03
C ALA A 50 -3.78 -18.14 10.10
N ARG A 51 -4.93 -17.52 9.79
CA ARG A 51 -6.09 -17.45 10.70
C ARG A 51 -6.80 -18.78 10.86
N LYS A 52 -7.00 -19.53 9.76
CA LYS A 52 -7.73 -20.80 9.78
C LYS A 52 -7.00 -21.90 10.56
N TYR A 53 -5.68 -21.92 10.46
CA TYR A 53 -4.85 -22.96 11.08
C TYR A 53 -4.08 -22.51 12.32
N ASN A 54 -4.31 -21.25 12.79
CA ASN A 54 -3.57 -20.64 13.91
C ASN A 54 -2.03 -20.65 13.70
N TRP A 55 -1.57 -20.47 12.46
CA TRP A 55 -0.15 -20.40 12.10
C TRP A 55 0.39 -18.97 12.21
N ILE A 56 0.01 -18.27 13.24
CA ILE A 56 0.37 -16.88 13.45
C ILE A 56 1.76 -16.82 14.08
N SER A 57 2.74 -16.24 13.37
CA SER A 57 4.09 -16.02 13.90
C SER A 57 4.33 -14.53 14.19
N LYS A 58 5.10 -14.20 15.23
CA LYS A 58 5.50 -12.81 15.53
C LYS A 58 6.29 -12.20 14.37
N PHE A 59 7.10 -13.01 13.71
CA PHE A 59 7.88 -12.58 12.54
C PHE A 59 7.00 -12.25 11.34
N GLY A 60 6.00 -13.10 11.03
CA GLY A 60 5.03 -12.84 9.96
C GLY A 60 4.23 -11.56 10.20
N GLN A 61 3.69 -11.37 11.40
CA GLN A 61 2.95 -10.14 11.76
C GLN A 61 3.74 -8.84 11.52
N PHE A 62 5.06 -8.88 11.63
CA PHE A 62 5.93 -7.75 11.32
C PHE A 62 6.25 -7.66 9.83
N LEU A 63 6.50 -8.83 9.19
CA LEU A 63 6.91 -8.88 7.79
C LEU A 63 5.78 -8.55 6.81
N ASP A 64 4.52 -8.93 7.13
CA ASP A 64 3.36 -8.72 6.27
C ASP A 64 3.12 -7.24 5.94
N PRO A 65 2.97 -6.32 6.92
CA PRO A 65 2.78 -4.90 6.61
C PRO A 65 3.98 -4.28 5.89
N LEU A 66 5.18 -4.81 6.13
CA LEU A 66 6.39 -4.35 5.48
C LEU A 66 6.40 -4.76 4.00
N ALA A 67 6.11 -6.04 3.70
CA ALA A 67 6.06 -6.55 2.33
C ALA A 67 5.01 -5.82 1.48
N ASP A 68 3.81 -5.58 2.05
CA ASP A 68 2.76 -4.83 1.39
C ASP A 68 3.20 -3.40 1.06
N LYS A 69 3.84 -2.74 2.02
CA LYS A 69 4.34 -1.38 1.82
C LYS A 69 5.42 -1.33 0.74
N PHE A 70 6.35 -2.29 0.75
CA PHE A 70 7.39 -2.39 -0.28
C PHE A 70 6.81 -2.68 -1.66
N LEU A 71 5.79 -3.52 -1.76
CA LEU A 71 5.10 -3.81 -3.03
C LEU A 71 4.47 -2.53 -3.61
N ILE A 72 3.73 -1.78 -2.79
CA ILE A 72 3.08 -0.54 -3.23
C ILE A 72 4.11 0.52 -3.61
N VAL A 73 5.11 0.77 -2.74
CA VAL A 73 6.12 1.82 -2.98
C VAL A 73 7.01 1.46 -4.16
N GLY A 74 7.46 0.19 -4.27
CA GLY A 74 8.28 -0.26 -5.40
C GLY A 74 7.56 -0.12 -6.74
N THR A 75 6.28 -0.56 -6.79
CA THR A 75 5.46 -0.40 -7.99
C THR A 75 5.22 1.07 -8.32
N LEU A 76 4.91 1.91 -7.32
CA LEU A 76 4.73 3.36 -7.49
C LEU A 76 5.98 4.02 -8.09
N LEU A 77 7.15 3.72 -7.56
CA LEU A 77 8.41 4.26 -8.06
C LEU A 77 8.71 3.77 -9.48
N ALA A 78 8.48 2.50 -9.79
CA ALA A 78 8.67 1.97 -11.14
C ALA A 78 7.75 2.68 -12.16
N LEU A 79 6.48 2.91 -11.82
CA LEU A 79 5.53 3.67 -12.64
C LEU A 79 5.93 5.14 -12.81
N ALA A 80 6.51 5.75 -11.77
CA ALA A 80 7.04 7.10 -11.82
C ALA A 80 8.25 7.21 -12.77
N PHE A 81 9.25 6.33 -12.62
CA PHE A 81 10.46 6.33 -13.43
C PHE A 81 10.20 6.01 -14.91
N THR A 82 9.12 5.30 -15.22
CA THR A 82 8.69 5.03 -16.60
C THR A 82 7.69 6.07 -17.14
N ASN A 83 7.49 7.20 -16.44
CA ASN A 83 6.56 8.28 -16.78
C ASN A 83 5.10 7.82 -16.99
N LYS A 84 4.71 6.67 -16.41
CA LYS A 84 3.33 6.16 -16.44
C LYS A 84 2.44 6.84 -15.39
N LEU A 85 3.04 7.44 -14.35
CA LEU A 85 2.36 8.30 -13.39
C LEU A 85 3.09 9.64 -13.29
N PRO A 86 2.37 10.78 -13.17
CA PRO A 86 3.00 12.09 -13.06
C PRO A 86 3.70 12.25 -11.69
N LEU A 87 4.91 12.80 -11.69
CA LEU A 87 5.76 12.93 -10.50
C LEU A 87 5.08 13.68 -9.36
N TRP A 88 4.31 14.73 -9.65
CA TRP A 88 3.59 15.48 -8.61
C TRP A 88 2.62 14.58 -7.81
N PHE A 89 1.96 13.65 -8.51
CA PHE A 89 1.04 12.71 -7.87
C PHE A 89 1.79 11.70 -7.00
N VAL A 90 2.91 11.18 -7.49
CA VAL A 90 3.80 10.27 -6.73
C VAL A 90 4.32 10.95 -5.47
N TYR A 91 4.78 12.20 -5.56
CA TYR A 91 5.21 12.97 -4.38
C TYR A 91 4.07 13.16 -3.38
N THR A 92 2.85 13.40 -3.84
CA THR A 92 1.67 13.54 -2.95
C THR A 92 1.41 12.25 -2.18
N MET A 93 1.49 11.09 -2.84
CA MET A 93 1.30 9.78 -2.20
C MET A 93 2.41 9.50 -1.16
N ILE A 94 3.68 9.70 -1.51
CA ILE A 94 4.82 9.49 -0.62
C ILE A 94 4.76 10.44 0.57
N SER A 95 4.45 11.73 0.34
CA SER A 95 4.33 12.72 1.41
C SER A 95 3.24 12.35 2.42
N ARG A 96 2.07 11.90 1.94
CA ARG A 96 0.99 11.41 2.80
C ARG A 96 1.44 10.23 3.64
N ASP A 97 2.12 9.27 3.03
CA ASP A 97 2.59 8.08 3.73
C ASP A 97 3.63 8.43 4.80
N GLY A 98 4.52 9.39 4.50
CA GLY A 98 5.49 9.93 5.45
C GLY A 98 4.82 10.65 6.62
N ILE A 99 3.83 11.52 6.34
CA ILE A 99 3.09 12.26 7.38
C ILE A 99 2.39 11.29 8.35
N VAL A 100 1.71 10.27 7.80
CA VAL A 100 1.01 9.29 8.64
C VAL A 100 1.98 8.45 9.46
N LEU A 101 3.11 8.04 8.87
CA LEU A 101 4.12 7.23 9.55
C LEU A 101 4.81 8.03 10.67
N VAL A 102 5.28 9.24 10.37
CA VAL A 102 5.95 10.10 11.37
C VAL A 102 4.98 10.48 12.48
N GLY A 103 3.77 10.90 12.12
CA GLY A 103 2.77 11.29 13.10
C GLY A 103 2.33 10.15 13.99
N SER A 104 2.07 8.95 13.45
CA SER A 104 1.72 7.78 14.27
C SER A 104 2.86 7.36 15.20
N THR A 105 4.11 7.46 14.74
CA THR A 105 5.28 7.16 15.56
C THR A 105 5.45 8.17 16.67
N LEU A 106 5.32 9.47 16.38
CA LEU A 106 5.37 10.52 17.40
C LEU A 106 4.27 10.37 18.44
N TYR A 107 3.03 10.04 17.99
CA TYR A 107 1.92 9.78 18.89
C TYR A 107 2.22 8.63 19.86
N LEU A 108 2.75 7.51 19.36
CA LEU A 108 3.12 6.37 20.20
C LEU A 108 4.23 6.71 21.21
N LEU A 109 5.22 7.52 20.79
CA LEU A 109 6.33 7.91 21.67
C LEU A 109 5.91 8.90 22.75
N LEU A 110 5.02 9.86 22.43
CA LEU A 110 4.63 10.92 23.36
C LEU A 110 3.55 10.47 24.36
N PHE A 111 2.68 9.53 23.97
CA PHE A 111 1.49 9.18 24.76
C PHE A 111 1.52 7.76 25.32
N GLU A 112 2.65 7.02 25.22
CA GLU A 112 2.81 5.63 25.71
C GLU A 112 1.61 4.73 25.31
N SER A 113 0.87 5.12 24.27
CA SER A 113 -0.32 4.43 23.82
C SER A 113 0.07 3.14 23.09
N SER A 114 -0.50 2.02 23.48
CA SER A 114 -0.15 0.70 22.93
C SER A 114 -0.68 0.44 21.52
N ALA A 115 -1.45 1.34 20.92
CA ALA A 115 -2.00 1.16 19.59
C ALA A 115 -2.21 2.49 18.84
N ALA A 116 -1.64 2.58 17.63
CA ALA A 116 -2.03 3.59 16.67
C ALA A 116 -3.52 3.42 16.32
N LEU A 117 -4.29 4.51 16.34
CA LEU A 117 -5.74 4.45 16.09
C LEU A 117 -6.01 4.00 14.63
N PRO A 118 -6.78 2.92 14.42
CA PRO A 118 -7.06 2.43 13.08
C PRO A 118 -7.81 3.49 12.26
N ASN A 119 -7.23 3.87 11.13
CA ASN A 119 -7.85 4.83 10.21
C ASN A 119 -8.57 4.08 9.08
N ARG A 120 -9.92 4.09 9.09
CA ARG A 120 -10.74 3.46 8.04
C ARG A 120 -10.44 4.03 6.64
N TRP A 121 -10.18 5.33 6.56
CA TRP A 121 -9.88 6.01 5.29
C TRP A 121 -8.55 5.56 4.68
N GLY A 122 -7.58 5.14 5.52
CA GLY A 122 -6.33 4.54 5.06
C GLY A 122 -6.53 3.22 4.31
N LYS A 123 -7.53 2.40 4.71
CA LYS A 123 -7.87 1.15 3.99
C LYS A 123 -8.44 1.45 2.59
N HIS A 124 -9.33 2.44 2.48
CA HIS A 124 -9.88 2.85 1.19
C HIS A 124 -8.80 3.46 0.28
N TYR A 125 -7.89 4.27 0.84
CA TYR A 125 -6.72 4.78 0.11
C TYR A 125 -5.91 3.64 -0.51
N THR A 126 -5.56 2.61 0.26
CA THR A 126 -4.80 1.46 -0.26
C THR A 126 -5.58 0.73 -1.36
N GLY A 127 -6.89 0.50 -1.19
CA GLY A 127 -7.73 -0.12 -2.20
C GLY A 127 -7.76 0.67 -3.51
N TRP A 128 -7.91 2.01 -3.44
CA TRP A 128 -7.86 2.88 -4.62
C TRP A 128 -6.48 2.94 -5.27
N THR A 129 -5.41 2.85 -4.48
CA THR A 129 -4.04 2.77 -4.99
C THR A 129 -3.81 1.49 -5.79
N ILE A 130 -4.27 0.34 -5.28
CA ILE A 130 -4.20 -0.94 -5.99
C ILE A 130 -5.01 -0.86 -7.30
N ALA A 131 -6.23 -0.33 -7.25
CA ALA A 131 -7.06 -0.15 -8.44
C ALA A 131 -6.39 0.76 -9.49
N LEU A 132 -5.77 1.86 -9.06
CA LEU A 132 -5.00 2.74 -9.94
C LEU A 132 -3.86 1.99 -10.63
N PHE A 133 -3.04 1.23 -9.89
CA PHE A 133 -1.92 0.49 -10.48
C PHE A 133 -2.40 -0.53 -11.51
N ILE A 134 -3.49 -1.25 -11.21
CA ILE A 134 -4.11 -2.18 -12.16
C ILE A 134 -4.56 -1.45 -13.42
N ILE A 135 -5.24 -0.30 -13.30
CA ILE A 135 -5.72 0.50 -14.43
C ILE A 135 -4.56 1.01 -15.28
N VAL A 136 -3.51 1.55 -14.65
CA VAL A 136 -2.31 2.07 -15.35
C VAL A 136 -1.61 0.95 -16.12
N LEU A 137 -1.39 -0.21 -15.50
CA LEU A 137 -0.74 -1.35 -16.14
C LEU A 137 -1.60 -2.00 -17.23
N LEU A 138 -2.93 -2.08 -17.02
CA LEU A 138 -3.87 -2.54 -18.07
C LEU A 138 -3.85 -1.61 -19.28
N ARG A 139 -3.88 -0.30 -19.03
CA ARG A 139 -3.84 0.68 -20.12
C ARG A 139 -2.51 0.66 -20.87
N ALA A 140 -1.39 0.49 -20.15
CA ALA A 140 -0.08 0.38 -20.77
C ALA A 140 0.08 -0.92 -21.58
N SER A 141 -0.64 -2.00 -21.19
CA SER A 141 -0.63 -3.29 -21.90
C SER A 141 -1.62 -3.34 -23.06
N PHE A 142 -2.76 -2.64 -22.95
CA PHE A 142 -3.86 -2.69 -23.89
C PHE A 142 -4.35 -1.26 -24.19
N GLU A 143 -4.13 -0.77 -25.38
CA GLU A 143 -4.54 0.57 -25.82
C GLU A 143 -6.05 0.83 -25.81
N ILE A 144 -6.85 -0.22 -25.58
CA ILE A 144 -8.33 -0.18 -25.55
C ILE A 144 -8.86 0.58 -24.33
N PHE A 145 -8.10 0.65 -23.24
CA PHE A 145 -8.55 1.30 -22.01
C PHE A 145 -8.48 2.82 -22.10
N PRO A 146 -9.60 3.53 -21.91
CA PRO A 146 -9.65 4.97 -22.07
C PRO A 146 -8.91 5.70 -20.91
N VAL A 147 -8.23 6.78 -21.27
CA VAL A 147 -7.40 7.61 -20.36
C VAL A 147 -8.19 8.13 -19.15
N TYR A 148 -9.49 8.40 -19.31
CA TYR A 148 -10.31 8.96 -18.22
C TYR A 148 -10.42 8.03 -17.01
N LEU A 149 -10.30 6.70 -17.19
CA LEU A 149 -10.31 5.74 -16.06
C LEU A 149 -9.12 5.96 -15.13
N GLU A 150 -7.97 6.28 -15.68
CA GLU A 150 -6.77 6.61 -14.90
C GLU A 150 -6.98 7.90 -14.10
N TYR A 151 -7.54 8.94 -14.73
CA TYR A 151 -7.85 10.20 -14.02
C TYR A 151 -8.90 10.01 -12.92
N ILE A 152 -9.92 9.18 -13.14
CA ILE A 152 -10.90 8.82 -12.12
C ILE A 152 -10.22 8.10 -10.95
N ALA A 153 -9.35 7.13 -11.24
CA ALA A 153 -8.62 6.41 -10.20
C ALA A 153 -7.67 7.34 -9.42
N MET A 154 -6.94 8.23 -10.11
CA MET A 154 -6.11 9.24 -9.46
C MET A 154 -6.93 10.19 -8.57
N ALA A 155 -8.08 10.66 -9.06
CA ALA A 155 -8.99 11.51 -8.27
C ALA A 155 -9.49 10.77 -7.02
N GLY A 156 -9.83 9.48 -7.12
CA GLY A 156 -10.19 8.63 -6.00
C GLY A 156 -9.08 8.53 -4.96
N VAL A 157 -7.84 8.28 -5.40
CA VAL A 157 -6.68 8.25 -4.50
C VAL A 157 -6.49 9.59 -3.79
N LEU A 158 -6.54 10.73 -4.51
CA LEU A 158 -6.40 12.07 -3.92
C LEU A 158 -7.50 12.37 -2.91
N PHE A 159 -8.74 12.01 -3.22
CA PHE A 159 -9.87 12.17 -2.30
C PHE A 159 -9.64 11.43 -0.98
N TYR A 160 -9.19 10.18 -1.04
CA TYR A 160 -8.91 9.40 0.17
C TYR A 160 -7.61 9.82 0.88
N ILE A 161 -6.65 10.42 0.20
CA ILE A 161 -5.50 11.08 0.82
C ILE A 161 -6.00 12.21 1.74
N ILE A 162 -6.85 13.10 1.22
CA ILE A 162 -7.39 14.23 1.98
C ILE A 162 -8.18 13.73 3.19
N LEU A 163 -9.11 12.79 2.98
CA LEU A 163 -9.91 12.24 4.08
C LEU A 163 -9.05 11.54 5.15
N SER A 164 -8.02 10.83 4.72
CA SER A 164 -7.11 10.13 5.63
C SER A 164 -6.31 11.10 6.48
N VAL A 165 -5.75 12.17 5.88
CA VAL A 165 -4.96 13.18 6.60
C VAL A 165 -5.87 14.01 7.54
N VAL A 166 -7.02 14.47 7.06
CA VAL A 166 -7.98 15.23 7.89
C VAL A 166 -8.47 14.39 9.08
N SER A 167 -8.81 13.12 8.84
CA SER A 167 -9.23 12.21 9.91
C SER A 167 -8.13 11.97 10.94
N TYR A 168 -6.89 11.85 10.47
CA TYR A 168 -5.71 11.70 11.32
C TYR A 168 -5.53 12.92 12.21
N LEU A 169 -5.45 14.12 11.62
CA LEU A 169 -5.28 15.38 12.35
C LEU A 169 -6.41 15.64 13.36
N ARG A 170 -7.66 15.31 13.01
CA ARG A 170 -8.82 15.49 13.91
C ARG A 170 -8.78 14.54 15.11
N LYS A 171 -8.36 13.29 14.93
CA LYS A 171 -8.32 12.31 16.02
C LYS A 171 -7.17 12.59 16.98
N GLU A 172 -5.97 12.72 16.46
CA GLU A 172 -4.78 12.93 17.29
C GLU A 172 -4.74 14.36 17.86
N GLY A 173 -5.13 15.36 17.09
CA GLY A 173 -5.26 16.73 17.57
C GLY A 173 -6.23 16.89 18.75
N LYS A 174 -7.35 16.16 18.76
CA LYS A 174 -8.30 16.19 19.88
C LYS A 174 -7.73 15.54 21.15
N GLU A 175 -6.98 14.44 21.01
CA GLU A 175 -6.38 13.76 22.17
C GLU A 175 -5.23 14.58 22.77
N ILE A 176 -4.40 15.19 21.91
CA ILE A 176 -3.35 16.12 22.35
C ILE A 176 -3.96 17.30 23.12
N PHE A 177 -5.02 17.90 22.58
CA PHE A 177 -5.70 19.03 23.24
C PHE A 177 -6.31 18.65 24.58
N LYS A 178 -6.86 17.42 24.71
CA LYS A 178 -7.50 16.91 25.93
C LYS A 178 -6.48 16.62 27.05
N GLN A 179 -5.22 16.39 26.71
CA GLN A 179 -4.16 16.11 27.71
C GLN A 179 -3.40 17.37 28.14
N ILE A 180 -3.46 18.44 27.33
CA ILE A 180 -2.82 19.74 27.65
C ILE A 180 -3.77 20.67 28.44
N SER A 181 -5.06 20.39 28.38
CA SER A 181 -6.14 21.08 29.09
C SER A 181 -6.51 20.36 30.37
#